data_b1245fd9a069e701599838ed8a8afe90
#
_entry.id   b1245fd9a069e701599838ed8a8afe90
#
_cell.length_a   1.000
_cell.length_b   1.000
_cell.length_c   1.000
_cell.angle_alpha   90.00
_cell.angle_beta   90.00
_cell.angle_gamma   90.00
#
_symmetry.space_group_name_H-M   'P 1'
#
loop_
_entity.id
_entity.type
_entity.pdbx_description
1 polymer ?
#
loop_
_entity_poly.entity_id
_entity_poly.type
_entity_poly.pdbx_seq_one_letter_code
_entity_poly.pdbx_strand_id
1 'polypeptide(L)'
;MFDSVYMSMYKYFGSPFGGAIAGTAEFIENMFHDRRMFGGGLSSGYLPAALTLAGMDGFEARFGEAMTKAKALFPVLGELPGVEVRAFEHGSNIFELVLGDGIDTDTFVKKLLESEIVLQWPNAEWATPLLHINTTLLRRSNDEIVAAFSGAAG
;
A
#
# COMPACT_ATOMS: atom_id res chain seq x y z
N MET A 1 4.19 23.51 -2.83
CA MET A 1 3.84 23.52 -1.39
C MET A 1 2.33 23.37 -1.33
N PHE A 2 1.80 22.59 -0.38
CA PHE A 2 0.35 22.36 -0.25
C PHE A 2 -0.18 23.20 0.91
N ASP A 3 -1.39 23.74 0.77
CA ASP A 3 -2.05 24.53 1.81
C ASP A 3 -2.60 23.65 2.93
N SER A 4 -2.99 22.42 2.58
CA SER A 4 -3.44 21.41 3.51
C SER A 4 -3.04 20.01 3.06
N VAL A 5 -2.92 19.08 4.02
CA VAL A 5 -2.58 17.66 3.77
C VAL A 5 -3.53 16.78 4.58
N TYR A 6 -4.09 15.77 3.92
CA TYR A 6 -4.82 14.68 4.57
C TYR A 6 -3.97 13.42 4.57
N MET A 7 -3.93 12.71 5.69
CA MET A 7 -3.24 11.43 5.83
C MET A 7 -4.15 10.38 6.47
N SER A 8 -4.31 9.25 5.80
CA SER A 8 -5.07 8.10 6.33
C SER A 8 -4.25 7.36 7.36
N MET A 9 -4.75 7.26 8.59
CA MET A 9 -4.07 6.56 9.68
C MET A 9 -4.25 5.04 9.62
N TYR A 10 -5.28 4.56 8.95
CA TYR A 10 -5.63 3.15 8.84
C TYR A 10 -4.90 2.39 7.71
N LYS A 11 -4.16 3.07 6.84
CA LYS A 11 -3.45 2.40 5.72
C LYS A 11 -2.10 1.83 6.13
N TYR A 12 -1.25 2.63 6.77
CA TYR A 12 0.14 2.25 7.07
C TYR A 12 0.48 2.20 8.56
N PHE A 13 -0.33 2.84 9.41
CA PHE A 13 -0.01 2.98 10.83
C PHE A 13 -0.81 2.05 11.73
N GLY A 14 -1.56 1.09 11.16
CA GLY A 14 -2.26 0.06 11.93
C GLY A 14 -3.47 0.54 12.74
N SER A 15 -3.91 1.77 12.55
CA SER A 15 -5.15 2.24 13.15
C SER A 15 -6.37 1.59 12.47
N PRO A 16 -7.42 1.21 13.19
CA PRO A 16 -8.62 0.63 12.59
C PRO A 16 -9.41 1.63 11.74
N PHE A 17 -9.26 2.91 11.99
CA PHE A 17 -9.89 4.03 11.27
C PHE A 17 -9.19 5.35 11.60
N GLY A 18 -9.64 6.42 10.94
CA GLY A 18 -9.20 7.78 11.24
C GLY A 18 -8.28 8.36 10.17
N GLY A 19 -8.19 9.67 10.20
CA GLY A 19 -7.29 10.46 9.36
C GLY A 19 -6.80 11.67 10.14
N ALA A 20 -5.66 12.18 9.76
CA ALA A 20 -5.15 13.45 10.22
C ALA A 20 -5.22 14.47 9.09
N ILE A 21 -5.61 15.68 9.43
CA ILE A 21 -5.55 16.85 8.53
C ILE A 21 -4.56 17.83 9.13
N ALA A 22 -3.62 18.26 8.32
CA ALA A 22 -2.66 19.31 8.66
C ALA A 22 -2.82 20.49 7.71
N GLY A 23 -2.58 21.69 8.20
CA GLY A 23 -2.69 22.93 7.45
C GLY A 23 -2.27 24.12 8.30
N THR A 24 -2.58 25.34 7.84
CA THR A 24 -2.36 26.55 8.64
C THR A 24 -3.19 26.51 9.92
N ALA A 25 -2.75 27.22 10.96
CA ALA A 25 -3.50 27.32 12.22
C ALA A 25 -4.94 27.82 11.97
N GLU A 26 -5.09 28.86 11.16
CA GLU A 26 -6.38 29.45 10.76
C GLU A 26 -7.32 28.40 10.14
N PHE A 27 -6.80 27.57 9.23
CA PHE A 27 -7.57 26.48 8.59
C PHE A 27 -8.01 25.44 9.60
N ILE A 28 -7.12 24.99 10.50
CA ILE A 28 -7.39 23.91 11.44
C ILE A 28 -8.33 24.35 12.58
N GLU A 29 -8.14 25.56 13.12
CA GLU A 29 -8.96 26.08 14.23
C GLU A 29 -10.44 26.16 13.86
N ASN A 30 -10.76 26.53 12.63
CA ASN A 30 -12.14 26.64 12.16
C ASN A 30 -12.80 25.28 11.89
N MET A 31 -12.06 24.18 11.82
CA MET A 31 -12.61 22.85 11.51
C MET A 31 -13.23 22.12 12.69
N PHE A 32 -13.17 22.64 13.91
CA PHE A 32 -13.66 21.93 15.10
C PHE A 32 -15.15 21.56 15.03
N HIS A 33 -16.00 22.50 14.63
CA HIS A 33 -17.44 22.29 14.51
C HIS A 33 -17.78 21.46 13.27
N ASP A 34 -17.13 21.71 12.13
CA ASP A 34 -17.34 20.96 10.90
C ASP A 34 -17.00 19.50 11.10
N ARG A 35 -15.86 19.20 11.73
CA ARG A 35 -15.47 17.84 12.07
C ARG A 35 -16.55 17.11 12.89
N ARG A 36 -17.12 17.78 13.91
CA ARG A 36 -18.18 17.18 14.74
C ARG A 36 -19.47 16.99 13.97
N MET A 37 -19.85 17.95 13.15
CA MET A 37 -21.06 17.92 12.33
C MET A 37 -21.04 16.75 11.34
N PHE A 38 -19.88 16.43 10.78
CA PHE A 38 -19.67 15.29 9.86
C PHE A 38 -19.25 13.99 10.56
N GLY A 39 -19.51 13.84 11.85
CA GLY A 39 -19.30 12.57 12.57
C GLY A 39 -17.89 12.34 13.12
N GLY A 40 -16.97 13.31 12.99
CA GLY A 40 -15.60 13.21 13.51
C GLY A 40 -15.45 13.47 15.01
N GLY A 41 -16.55 13.61 15.77
CA GLY A 41 -16.57 13.84 17.21
C GLY A 41 -16.60 12.55 18.04
N LEU A 42 -15.62 11.68 17.86
CA LEU A 42 -15.57 10.39 18.57
C LEU A 42 -15.01 10.56 19.99
N SER A 43 -15.79 10.18 21.01
CA SER A 43 -15.36 10.19 22.41
C SER A 43 -14.21 9.22 22.69
N SER A 44 -14.14 8.12 21.95
CA SER A 44 -13.08 7.09 22.04
C SER A 44 -11.94 7.29 21.02
N GLY A 45 -11.82 8.47 20.42
CA GLY A 45 -10.79 8.80 19.43
C GLY A 45 -9.34 8.64 19.90
N TYR A 46 -9.12 8.58 21.24
CA TYR A 46 -7.80 8.31 21.81
C TYR A 46 -7.25 6.94 21.46
N LEU A 47 -8.11 5.92 21.29
CA LEU A 47 -7.67 4.55 20.97
C LEU A 47 -7.03 4.46 19.58
N PRO A 48 -7.70 4.88 18.48
CA PRO A 48 -7.06 4.91 17.16
C PRO A 48 -5.86 5.86 17.12
N ALA A 49 -5.84 6.95 17.90
CA ALA A 49 -4.69 7.84 17.98
C ALA A 49 -3.47 7.13 18.63
N ALA A 50 -3.68 6.39 19.72
CA ALA A 50 -2.61 5.61 20.35
C ALA A 50 -2.03 4.53 19.43
N LEU A 51 -2.91 3.81 18.71
CA LEU A 51 -2.47 2.81 17.71
C LEU A 51 -1.71 3.46 16.56
N THR A 52 -2.16 4.63 16.09
CA THR A 52 -1.44 5.39 15.06
C THR A 52 -0.05 5.77 15.53
N LEU A 53 0.08 6.33 16.72
CA LEU A 53 1.40 6.73 17.27
C LEU A 53 2.34 5.52 17.39
N ALA A 54 1.84 4.39 17.88
CA ALA A 54 2.62 3.15 17.95
C ALA A 54 3.04 2.65 16.54
N GLY A 55 2.16 2.77 15.55
CA GLY A 55 2.45 2.40 14.15
C GLY A 55 3.44 3.33 13.45
N MET A 56 3.46 4.60 13.85
CA MET A 56 4.40 5.61 13.32
C MET A 56 5.82 5.43 13.86
N ASP A 57 5.98 4.83 15.04
CA ASP A 57 7.30 4.60 15.62
C ASP A 57 8.16 3.75 14.68
N GLY A 58 9.32 4.28 14.27
CA GLY A 58 10.25 3.65 13.32
C GLY A 58 9.67 3.37 11.91
N PHE A 59 8.52 3.94 11.54
CA PHE A 59 7.88 3.70 10.24
C PHE A 59 8.76 4.07 9.06
N GLU A 60 9.43 5.23 9.09
CA GLU A 60 10.29 5.70 8.00
C GLU A 60 11.41 4.70 7.69
N ALA A 61 12.06 4.17 8.73
CA ALA A 61 13.12 3.17 8.57
C ALA A 61 12.57 1.88 7.95
N ARG A 62 11.47 1.34 8.49
CA ARG A 62 10.84 0.11 7.96
C ARG A 62 10.32 0.29 6.53
N PHE A 63 9.74 1.43 6.22
CA PHE A 63 9.26 1.70 4.86
C PHE A 63 10.41 1.90 3.88
N GLY A 64 11.49 2.59 4.31
CA GLY A 64 12.72 2.72 3.52
C GLY A 64 13.37 1.36 3.21
N GLU A 65 13.39 0.44 4.18
CA GLU A 65 13.85 -0.94 3.99
C GLU A 65 12.96 -1.69 2.97
N ALA A 66 11.64 -1.57 3.10
CA ALA A 66 10.70 -2.18 2.14
C ALA A 66 10.89 -1.64 0.72
N MET A 67 11.11 -0.32 0.57
CA MET A 67 11.42 0.29 -0.73
C MET A 67 12.75 -0.21 -1.31
N THR A 68 13.76 -0.37 -0.49
CA THR A 68 15.06 -0.92 -0.90
C THR A 68 14.93 -2.37 -1.35
N LYS A 69 14.19 -3.17 -0.59
CA LYS A 69 13.88 -4.55 -0.94
C LYS A 69 13.12 -4.67 -2.25
N ALA A 70 12.09 -3.84 -2.46
CA ALA A 70 11.32 -3.81 -3.71
C ALA A 70 12.17 -3.48 -4.93
N LYS A 71 13.11 -2.52 -4.80
CA LYS A 71 14.05 -2.16 -5.87
C LYS A 71 14.94 -3.34 -6.29
N ALA A 72 15.28 -4.24 -5.37
CA ALA A 72 16.04 -5.45 -5.69
C ALA A 72 15.15 -6.57 -6.22
N LEU A 73 13.91 -6.68 -5.74
CA LEU A 73 12.96 -7.74 -6.10
C LEU A 73 12.35 -7.55 -7.50
N PHE A 74 11.91 -6.33 -7.83
CA PHE A 74 11.12 -6.09 -9.04
C PHE A 74 11.83 -6.41 -10.35
N PRO A 75 13.14 -6.13 -10.53
CA PRO A 75 13.87 -6.61 -11.71
C PRO A 75 13.83 -8.14 -11.83
N VAL A 76 13.97 -8.86 -10.72
CA VAL A 76 13.96 -10.34 -10.72
C VAL A 76 12.57 -10.87 -11.07
N LEU A 77 11.49 -10.24 -10.60
CA LEU A 77 10.13 -10.60 -11.03
C LEU A 77 9.93 -10.35 -12.53
N GLY A 78 10.53 -9.29 -13.08
CA GLY A 78 10.47 -8.99 -14.51
C GLY A 78 11.26 -9.95 -15.39
N GLU A 79 12.13 -10.80 -14.84
CA GLU A 79 12.81 -11.89 -15.57
C GLU A 79 11.91 -13.14 -15.71
N LEU A 80 10.81 -13.22 -14.97
CA LEU A 80 9.87 -14.34 -15.09
C LEU A 80 9.11 -14.26 -16.43
N PRO A 81 8.95 -15.38 -17.16
CA PRO A 81 8.25 -15.39 -18.43
C PRO A 81 6.83 -14.83 -18.31
N GLY A 82 6.54 -13.82 -19.11
CA GLY A 82 5.21 -13.18 -19.14
C GLY A 82 4.87 -12.29 -17.95
N VAL A 83 5.84 -11.92 -17.13
CA VAL A 83 5.65 -11.00 -16.00
C VAL A 83 6.45 -9.73 -16.23
N GLU A 84 5.82 -8.57 -16.12
CA GLU A 84 6.48 -7.27 -16.18
C GLU A 84 6.02 -6.41 -14.99
N VAL A 85 6.96 -5.75 -14.32
CA VAL A 85 6.66 -4.76 -13.27
C VAL A 85 6.96 -3.37 -13.81
N ARG A 86 5.93 -2.55 -13.93
CA ARG A 86 6.00 -1.22 -14.53
C ARG A 86 5.74 -0.13 -13.51
N ALA A 87 6.64 0.84 -13.42
CA ALA A 87 6.42 2.04 -12.63
C ALA A 87 5.47 2.99 -13.37
N PHE A 88 4.60 3.67 -12.62
CA PHE A 88 3.84 4.79 -13.16
C PHE A 88 4.75 6.02 -13.31
N GLU A 89 4.52 6.80 -14.35
CA GLU A 89 5.13 8.12 -14.47
C GLU A 89 4.72 8.97 -13.26
N HIS A 90 5.68 9.55 -12.56
CA HIS A 90 5.45 10.26 -11.28
C HIS A 90 4.79 9.42 -10.18
N GLY A 91 4.87 8.10 -10.29
CA GLY A 91 4.34 7.16 -9.29
C GLY A 91 5.09 7.21 -7.97
N SER A 92 4.51 6.60 -6.94
CA SER A 92 5.09 6.52 -5.59
C SER A 92 5.51 5.08 -5.26
N ASN A 93 4.76 4.42 -4.42
CA ASN A 93 4.98 3.03 -3.97
C ASN A 93 3.98 2.04 -4.60
N ILE A 94 3.34 2.43 -5.69
CA ILE A 94 2.40 1.60 -6.45
C ILE A 94 2.98 1.36 -7.83
N PHE A 95 2.93 0.11 -8.28
CA PHE A 95 3.45 -0.35 -9.55
C PHE A 95 2.39 -1.19 -10.26
N GLU A 96 2.37 -1.14 -11.57
CA GLU A 96 1.54 -1.98 -12.40
C GLU A 96 2.22 -3.34 -12.59
N LEU A 97 1.45 -4.42 -12.46
CA LEU A 97 1.89 -5.77 -12.77
C LEU A 97 1.25 -6.18 -14.10
N VAL A 98 2.02 -6.16 -15.16
CA VAL A 98 1.55 -6.54 -16.49
C VAL A 98 1.83 -8.02 -16.71
N LEU A 99 0.78 -8.76 -17.05
CA LEU A 99 0.85 -10.20 -17.35
C LEU A 99 0.68 -10.42 -18.86
N GLY A 100 1.50 -11.28 -19.44
CA GLY A 100 1.43 -11.63 -20.85
C GLY A 100 0.18 -12.46 -21.19
N ASP A 101 -0.18 -12.50 -22.47
CA ASP A 101 -1.41 -13.13 -22.99
C ASP A 101 -1.59 -14.61 -22.59
N GLY A 102 -0.51 -15.29 -22.22
CA GLY A 102 -0.54 -16.70 -21.78
C GLY A 102 -0.89 -16.89 -20.29
N ILE A 103 -0.99 -15.83 -19.51
CA ILE A 103 -1.25 -15.88 -18.07
C ILE A 103 -2.66 -15.35 -17.79
N ASP A 104 -3.54 -16.23 -17.32
CA ASP A 104 -4.85 -15.82 -16.84
C ASP A 104 -4.74 -15.05 -15.53
N THR A 105 -5.11 -13.77 -15.54
CA THR A 105 -4.94 -12.85 -14.42
C THR A 105 -5.66 -13.33 -13.16
N ASP A 106 -6.87 -13.84 -13.29
CA ASP A 106 -7.66 -14.29 -12.13
C ASP A 106 -7.03 -15.51 -11.48
N THR A 107 -6.58 -16.47 -12.29
CA THR A 107 -5.85 -17.65 -11.82
C THR A 107 -4.53 -17.27 -11.16
N PHE A 108 -3.77 -16.35 -11.75
CA PHE A 108 -2.51 -15.85 -11.22
C PHE A 108 -2.70 -15.22 -9.83
N VAL A 109 -3.63 -14.28 -9.69
CA VAL A 109 -3.89 -13.60 -8.42
C VAL A 109 -4.39 -14.58 -7.37
N LYS A 110 -5.21 -15.57 -7.75
CA LYS A 110 -5.70 -16.62 -6.85
C LYS A 110 -4.56 -17.52 -6.34
N LYS A 111 -3.65 -17.96 -7.20
CA LYS A 111 -2.47 -18.75 -6.79
C LYS A 111 -1.56 -17.95 -5.85
N LEU A 112 -1.37 -16.64 -6.09
CA LEU A 112 -0.64 -15.79 -5.16
C LEU A 112 -1.34 -15.66 -3.81
N LEU A 113 -2.68 -15.55 -3.79
CA LEU A 113 -3.46 -15.53 -2.55
C LEU A 113 -3.33 -16.85 -1.77
N GLU A 114 -3.31 -18.00 -2.45
CA GLU A 114 -3.03 -19.32 -1.84
C GLU A 114 -1.62 -19.37 -1.21
N SER A 115 -0.69 -18.59 -1.76
CA SER A 115 0.65 -18.35 -1.20
C SER A 115 0.68 -17.21 -0.18
N GLU A 116 -0.48 -16.72 0.30
CA GLU A 116 -0.66 -15.60 1.23
C GLU A 116 -0.05 -14.27 0.72
N ILE A 117 0.06 -14.09 -0.59
CA ILE A 117 0.43 -12.83 -1.23
C ILE A 117 -0.82 -12.20 -1.80
N VAL A 118 -1.23 -11.07 -1.22
CA VAL A 118 -2.43 -10.34 -1.60
C VAL A 118 -2.06 -9.23 -2.58
N LEU A 119 -2.56 -9.30 -3.81
CA LEU A 119 -2.52 -8.23 -4.78
C LEU A 119 -3.85 -7.48 -4.81
N GLN A 120 -3.82 -6.21 -5.21
CA GLN A 120 -5.04 -5.50 -5.54
C GLN A 120 -5.58 -6.03 -6.88
N TRP A 121 -6.83 -6.52 -6.86
CA TRP A 121 -7.51 -7.01 -8.05
C TRP A 121 -7.73 -5.90 -9.08
N PRO A 122 -7.69 -6.23 -10.37
CA PRO A 122 -8.16 -5.34 -11.42
C PRO A 122 -9.60 -4.87 -11.16
N ASN A 123 -9.90 -3.67 -11.55
CA ASN A 123 -11.24 -3.09 -11.46
C ASN A 123 -11.51 -2.22 -12.70
N ALA A 124 -12.61 -1.45 -12.69
CA ALA A 124 -12.98 -0.59 -13.82
C ALA A 124 -11.94 0.51 -14.15
N GLU A 125 -11.12 0.92 -13.17
CA GLU A 125 -10.07 1.93 -13.35
C GLU A 125 -8.73 1.31 -13.75
N TRP A 126 -8.44 0.09 -13.23
CA TRP A 126 -7.16 -0.58 -13.39
C TRP A 126 -7.37 -1.96 -13.99
N ALA A 127 -7.02 -2.11 -15.27
CA ALA A 127 -7.16 -3.37 -15.99
C ALA A 127 -6.16 -4.45 -15.55
N THR A 128 -5.10 -4.06 -14.84
CA THR A 128 -4.01 -4.95 -14.38
C THR A 128 -3.95 -4.97 -12.85
N PRO A 129 -3.42 -6.05 -12.24
CA PRO A 129 -3.13 -6.07 -10.81
C PRO A 129 -2.11 -4.99 -10.44
N LEU A 130 -2.20 -4.49 -9.20
CA LEU A 130 -1.27 -3.51 -8.67
C LEU A 130 -0.40 -4.10 -7.55
N LEU A 131 0.89 -3.80 -7.61
CA LEU A 131 1.86 -4.06 -6.55
C LEU A 131 1.95 -2.83 -5.65
N HIS A 132 1.61 -2.99 -4.37
CA HIS A 132 1.73 -1.95 -3.38
C HIS A 132 2.92 -2.25 -2.46
N ILE A 133 3.97 -1.44 -2.53
CA ILE A 133 5.06 -1.55 -1.57
C ILE A 133 4.58 -1.02 -0.22
N ASN A 134 4.66 -1.87 0.78
CA ASN A 134 4.44 -1.53 2.18
C ASN A 134 5.33 -2.41 3.08
N THR A 135 5.30 -2.19 4.38
CA THR A 135 6.16 -2.90 5.33
C THR A 135 5.86 -4.41 5.43
N THR A 136 4.75 -4.90 4.89
CA THR A 136 4.46 -6.35 4.84
C THR A 136 5.40 -7.09 3.91
N LEU A 137 6.01 -6.39 2.94
CA LEU A 137 7.04 -6.95 2.06
C LEU A 137 8.25 -7.50 2.84
N LEU A 138 8.51 -6.97 4.02
CA LEU A 138 9.62 -7.43 4.88
C LEU A 138 9.37 -8.79 5.55
N ARG A 139 8.14 -9.30 5.51
CA ARG A 139 7.76 -10.55 6.19
C ARG A 139 8.26 -11.82 5.49
N ARG A 140 8.64 -11.73 4.21
CA ARG A 140 9.09 -12.86 3.38
C ARG A 140 10.43 -12.54 2.71
N SER A 141 11.23 -13.54 2.41
CA SER A 141 12.44 -13.37 1.61
C SER A 141 12.09 -13.07 0.14
N ASN A 142 13.06 -12.55 -0.61
CA ASN A 142 12.85 -12.36 -2.07
C ASN A 142 12.65 -13.71 -2.77
N ASP A 143 13.39 -14.74 -2.37
CA ASP A 143 13.30 -16.07 -2.97
C ASP A 143 11.91 -16.69 -2.81
N GLU A 144 11.28 -16.54 -1.63
CA GLU A 144 9.91 -16.99 -1.39
C GLU A 144 8.89 -16.25 -2.27
N ILE A 145 9.08 -14.94 -2.45
CA ILE A 145 8.19 -14.14 -3.29
C ILE A 145 8.37 -14.52 -4.76
N VAL A 146 9.61 -14.65 -5.23
CA VAL A 146 9.91 -15.06 -6.62
C VAL A 146 9.37 -16.47 -6.90
N ALA A 147 9.53 -17.41 -5.96
CA ALA A 147 8.98 -18.75 -6.11
C ALA A 147 7.45 -18.75 -6.22
N ALA A 148 6.75 -17.94 -5.41
CA ALA A 148 5.29 -17.80 -5.48
C ALA A 148 4.84 -17.19 -6.83
N PHE A 149 5.51 -16.16 -7.31
CA PHE A 149 5.21 -15.54 -8.61
C PHE A 149 5.48 -16.50 -9.77
N SER A 150 6.59 -17.23 -9.74
CA SER A 150 6.92 -18.26 -10.75
C SER A 150 5.87 -19.37 -10.77
N GLY A 151 5.42 -19.86 -9.61
CA GLY A 151 4.37 -20.87 -9.51
C GLY A 151 3.00 -20.36 -9.94
N ALA A 152 2.75 -19.05 -9.82
CA ALA A 152 1.51 -18.44 -10.28
C ALA A 152 1.49 -18.23 -11.80
N ALA A 153 2.64 -17.93 -12.40
CA ALA A 153 2.77 -17.69 -13.84
C ALA A 153 2.78 -18.97 -14.69
N GLY A 154 3.15 -20.12 -14.13
CA GLY A 154 3.13 -21.46 -14.79
C GLY A 154 1.88 -22.22 -14.45
#